data_3a14560269d7e63910c354eef930dd35
#
_entry.id   3a14560269d7e63910c354eef930dd35
#
_cell.length_a   1.000
_cell.length_b   1.000
_cell.length_c   1.000
_cell.angle_alpha   90.00
_cell.angle_beta   90.00
_cell.angle_gamma   90.00
#
_symmetry.space_group_name_H-M   'P 1'
#
loop_
_entity.id
_entity.type
_entity.pdbx_description
1 polymer ?
#
loop_
_entity_poly.entity_id
_entity_poly.type
_entity_poly.pdbx_seq_one_letter_code
_entity_poly.pdbx_strand_id
1 'polypeptide(L)'
;MTILTTNFNDLVKNAVVMWREEYDSVPEAARSLYDIVPNQNLTSEHSHIDSPGFARRAAEGQDFAVGSPRQGYTLNLTKSRIALSDSVTWAMRKYDKYREIEKKIRGLGLSTAQRIELDLTHMFTFGLQGASYTNMDGETVDTTTGDGVAIFSNSHTITGSSTTVDNLNGTAAFNRTNMEAAERLFRNMVNMNDVKVVPSPDTIITGDDPAVINVVAEFLRSVDAPDTSERATNVYKNKYKHIVLPYLATTNLGAPTTTGAYYWMLADLKKKDAIAEFSENPTFTMGMPGNGGEEFKNENWWAKSTASYAYGVLDYKWICGSAATSV
;
A
#
# COMPACT_ATOMS: atom_id res chain seq x y z
N MET A 1 40.37 17.96 19.75
CA MET A 1 39.52 17.41 20.84
C MET A 1 39.56 15.90 20.70
N THR A 2 40.05 15.18 21.69
CA THR A 2 40.17 13.72 21.64
C THR A 2 38.78 13.13 21.80
N ILE A 3 38.29 12.39 20.79
CA ILE A 3 37.01 11.70 20.88
C ILE A 3 37.19 10.55 21.85
N LEU A 4 36.67 10.71 23.06
CA LEU A 4 36.60 9.66 24.07
C LEU A 4 35.52 8.64 23.65
N THR A 5 35.67 7.40 24.10
CA THR A 5 34.72 6.29 23.86
C THR A 5 33.27 6.64 24.21
N THR A 6 33.05 7.58 25.11
CA THR A 6 31.76 8.14 25.50
C THR A 6 31.09 8.89 24.34
N ASN A 7 31.85 9.66 23.55
CA ASN A 7 31.32 10.42 22.42
C ASN A 7 30.89 9.53 21.25
N PHE A 8 31.50 8.35 21.15
CA PHE A 8 31.13 7.37 20.11
C PHE A 8 29.79 6.66 20.42
N ASN A 9 29.57 6.26 21.66
CA ASN A 9 28.28 5.70 22.08
C ASN A 9 27.14 6.71 21.89
N ASP A 10 27.42 7.98 22.07
CA ASP A 10 26.46 9.05 21.82
C ASP A 10 26.22 9.24 20.31
N LEU A 11 27.26 9.10 19.48
CA LEU A 11 27.09 9.12 18.01
C LEU A 11 26.21 7.96 17.52
N VAL A 12 26.40 6.76 18.04
CA VAL A 12 25.58 5.59 17.67
C VAL A 12 24.13 5.77 18.11
N LYS A 13 23.90 6.29 19.32
CA LYS A 13 22.54 6.62 19.78
C LYS A 13 21.90 7.69 18.92
N ASN A 14 22.63 8.75 18.59
CA ASN A 14 22.16 9.80 17.70
C ASN A 14 21.93 9.30 16.28
N ALA A 15 22.71 8.33 15.80
CA ALA A 15 22.54 7.72 14.48
C ALA A 15 21.18 7.03 14.33
N VAL A 16 20.73 6.29 15.36
CA VAL A 16 19.38 5.68 15.37
C VAL A 16 18.29 6.75 15.30
N VAL A 17 18.46 7.84 16.05
CA VAL A 17 17.48 8.95 16.05
C VAL A 17 17.44 9.63 14.67
N MET A 18 18.60 9.96 14.09
CA MET A 18 18.69 10.58 12.76
C MET A 18 18.11 9.71 11.66
N TRP A 19 18.38 8.40 11.71
CA TRP A 19 17.80 7.44 10.79
C TRP A 19 16.28 7.44 10.91
N ARG A 20 15.75 7.43 12.13
CA ARG A 20 14.32 7.40 12.39
C ARG A 20 13.61 8.69 11.98
N GLU A 21 14.20 9.84 12.27
CA GLU A 21 13.68 11.14 11.81
C GLU A 21 13.50 11.18 10.30
N GLU A 22 14.47 10.65 9.54
CA GLU A 22 14.40 10.63 8.09
C GLU A 22 13.45 9.56 7.58
N TYR A 23 13.41 8.39 8.22
CA TYR A 23 12.42 7.35 7.93
C TYR A 23 11.00 7.87 8.11
N ASP A 24 10.70 8.51 9.22
CA ASP A 24 9.37 9.04 9.55
C ASP A 24 9.02 10.30 8.69
N SER A 25 9.96 10.87 7.94
CA SER A 25 9.70 11.99 7.03
C SER A 25 8.95 11.61 5.76
N VAL A 26 9.00 10.35 5.36
CA VAL A 26 8.29 9.84 4.19
C VAL A 26 6.81 9.62 4.55
N PRO A 27 5.87 10.20 3.79
CA PRO A 27 4.44 9.97 4.03
C PRO A 27 4.08 8.49 3.90
N GLU A 28 3.43 7.93 4.91
CA GLU A 28 2.93 6.55 4.90
C GLU A 28 1.54 6.45 4.23
N ALA A 29 1.41 6.98 2.99
CA ALA A 29 0.14 7.06 2.30
C ALA A 29 -0.37 5.68 1.87
N ALA A 30 0.47 4.88 1.21
CA ALA A 30 0.12 3.52 0.79
C ALA A 30 -0.07 2.59 1.99
N ARG A 31 0.75 2.74 3.03
CA ARG A 31 0.63 1.95 4.26
C ARG A 31 -0.74 2.11 4.92
N SER A 32 -1.39 3.26 4.79
CA SER A 32 -2.73 3.50 5.32
C SER A 32 -3.83 2.63 4.68
N LEU A 33 -3.57 2.12 3.48
CA LEU A 33 -4.49 1.26 2.72
C LEU A 33 -4.45 -0.20 3.19
N TYR A 34 -3.45 -0.60 3.98
CA TYR A 34 -3.26 -1.96 4.44
C TYR A 34 -3.61 -2.13 5.92
N ASP A 35 -4.04 -3.33 6.28
CA ASP A 35 -4.04 -3.79 7.65
C ASP A 35 -2.66 -4.34 7.99
N ILE A 36 -2.01 -3.69 8.95
CA ILE A 36 -0.65 -4.03 9.36
C ILE A 36 -0.71 -5.10 10.44
N VAL A 37 -0.23 -6.30 10.11
CA VAL A 37 -0.22 -7.45 11.01
C VAL A 37 1.21 -7.83 11.36
N PRO A 38 1.62 -7.81 12.63
CA PRO A 38 2.90 -8.38 13.03
C PRO A 38 2.82 -9.91 13.01
N ASN A 39 3.65 -10.56 12.20
CA ASN A 39 3.67 -12.01 12.08
C ASN A 39 5.11 -12.47 11.83
N GLN A 40 5.63 -13.37 12.66
CA GLN A 40 7.03 -13.86 12.59
C GLN A 40 7.23 -15.06 11.66
N ASN A 41 6.15 -15.71 11.21
CA ASN A 41 6.26 -16.85 10.32
C ASN A 41 6.75 -16.41 8.93
N LEU A 42 7.56 -17.22 8.28
CA LEU A 42 8.05 -16.97 6.92
C LEU A 42 6.90 -16.91 5.90
N THR A 43 5.96 -17.84 6.04
CA THR A 43 4.76 -17.93 5.23
C THR A 43 3.52 -17.86 6.09
N SER A 44 2.49 -17.21 5.58
CA SER A 44 1.17 -17.12 6.22
C SER A 44 0.07 -17.33 5.20
N GLU A 45 -1.02 -17.89 5.66
CA GLU A 45 -2.23 -18.11 4.87
C GLU A 45 -3.37 -17.33 5.51
N HIS A 46 -4.01 -16.49 4.70
CA HIS A 46 -5.22 -15.75 5.07
C HIS A 46 -6.39 -16.29 4.29
N SER A 47 -7.48 -16.60 4.98
CA SER A 47 -8.70 -17.12 4.38
C SER A 47 -9.84 -16.14 4.52
N HIS A 48 -10.55 -15.88 3.43
CA HIS A 48 -11.79 -15.14 3.47
C HIS A 48 -12.93 -16.07 3.87
N ILE A 49 -13.73 -15.65 4.86
CA ILE A 49 -14.95 -16.35 5.28
C ILE A 49 -16.13 -15.42 5.04
N ASP A 50 -17.05 -15.82 4.20
CA ASP A 50 -18.20 -15.00 3.86
C ASP A 50 -19.38 -15.24 4.81
N SER A 51 -20.31 -14.27 4.82
CA SER A 51 -21.51 -14.29 5.62
C SER A 51 -22.39 -15.54 5.34
N PRO A 52 -23.02 -16.13 6.37
CA PRO A 52 -23.91 -17.29 6.19
C PRO A 52 -25.23 -16.97 5.44
N GLY A 53 -25.40 -15.75 4.95
CA GLY A 53 -26.62 -15.32 4.28
C GLY A 53 -27.61 -14.60 5.21
N PHE A 54 -28.84 -14.42 4.75
CA PHE A 54 -29.87 -13.77 5.55
C PHE A 54 -30.45 -14.67 6.63
N ALA A 55 -30.74 -14.09 7.80
CA ALA A 55 -31.53 -14.74 8.83
C ALA A 55 -32.94 -15.09 8.29
N ARG A 56 -33.41 -16.26 8.60
CA ARG A 56 -34.75 -16.75 8.21
C ARG A 56 -35.75 -16.56 9.35
N ARG A 57 -37.02 -16.37 9.00
CA ARG A 57 -38.10 -16.34 10.01
C ARG A 57 -38.22 -17.72 10.62
N ALA A 58 -38.29 -17.78 11.95
CA ALA A 58 -38.59 -18.99 12.71
C ALA A 58 -40.04 -18.91 13.21
N ALA A 59 -40.82 -19.99 13.00
CA ALA A 59 -42.13 -20.14 13.63
C ALA A 59 -41.97 -20.68 15.05
N GLU A 60 -43.00 -20.48 15.87
CA GLU A 60 -43.01 -20.99 17.25
C GLU A 60 -42.90 -22.54 17.25
N GLY A 61 -41.96 -23.08 18.00
CA GLY A 61 -41.69 -24.50 18.08
C GLY A 61 -40.90 -25.13 16.91
N GLN A 62 -40.35 -24.33 16.01
CA GLN A 62 -39.47 -24.82 14.93
C GLN A 62 -38.00 -24.57 15.26
N ASP A 63 -37.13 -25.47 14.80
CA ASP A 63 -35.68 -25.31 14.89
C ASP A 63 -35.22 -24.10 14.10
N PHE A 64 -34.23 -23.38 14.61
CA PHE A 64 -33.61 -22.27 13.88
C PHE A 64 -32.84 -22.75 12.65
N ALA A 65 -32.90 -21.99 11.57
CA ALA A 65 -32.09 -22.26 10.40
C ALA A 65 -30.60 -22.14 10.75
N VAL A 66 -29.84 -23.18 10.44
CA VAL A 66 -28.39 -23.18 10.61
C VAL A 66 -27.76 -22.45 9.44
N GLY A 67 -27.03 -21.37 9.72
CA GLY A 67 -26.20 -20.69 8.73
C GLY A 67 -25.01 -21.56 8.34
N SER A 68 -24.67 -21.58 7.05
CA SER A 68 -23.49 -22.27 6.54
C SER A 68 -22.54 -21.25 5.95
N PRO A 69 -21.61 -20.69 6.76
CA PRO A 69 -20.58 -19.82 6.23
C PRO A 69 -19.70 -20.62 5.26
N ARG A 70 -19.36 -20.02 4.12
CA ARG A 70 -18.50 -20.64 3.12
C ARG A 70 -17.09 -20.06 3.26
N GLN A 71 -16.08 -20.92 3.25
CA GLN A 71 -14.71 -20.50 3.07
C GLN A 71 -14.54 -20.13 1.59
N GLY A 72 -14.07 -18.93 1.36
CA GLY A 72 -13.79 -18.41 0.04
C GLY A 72 -12.34 -18.55 -0.34
N TYR A 73 -11.79 -17.45 -0.77
CA TYR A 73 -10.43 -17.37 -1.27
C TYR A 73 -9.40 -17.53 -0.15
N THR A 74 -8.21 -17.96 -0.52
CA THR A 74 -7.03 -17.99 0.34
C THR A 74 -5.91 -17.17 -0.30
N LEU A 75 -5.23 -16.38 0.51
CA LEU A 75 -4.06 -15.61 0.13
C LEU A 75 -2.85 -16.14 0.89
N ASN A 76 -1.83 -16.56 0.16
CA ASN A 76 -0.57 -17.01 0.73
C ASN A 76 0.47 -15.91 0.59
N LEU A 77 0.99 -15.46 1.73
CA LEU A 77 2.03 -14.43 1.79
C LEU A 77 3.36 -15.05 2.21
N THR A 78 4.41 -14.84 1.42
CA THR A 78 5.78 -15.24 1.75
C THR A 78 6.61 -13.98 1.94
N LYS A 79 7.24 -13.85 3.11
CA LYS A 79 8.00 -12.66 3.48
C LYS A 79 9.35 -12.64 2.78
N SER A 80 9.70 -11.49 2.26
CA SER A 80 11.04 -11.19 1.76
C SER A 80 11.72 -10.17 2.66
N ARG A 81 13.05 -10.19 2.66
CA ARG A 81 13.85 -9.27 3.45
C ARG A 81 14.51 -8.24 2.56
N ILE A 82 14.28 -6.98 2.84
CA ILE A 82 15.04 -5.89 2.26
C ILE A 82 16.18 -5.47 3.19
N ALA A 83 17.33 -5.12 2.63
CA ALA A 83 18.48 -4.65 3.38
C ALA A 83 19.29 -3.68 2.54
N LEU A 84 19.74 -2.60 3.17
CA LEU A 84 20.69 -1.67 2.58
C LEU A 84 21.78 -1.37 3.60
N SER A 85 23.03 -1.40 3.18
CA SER A 85 24.17 -1.08 4.03
C SER A 85 25.07 -0.04 3.39
N ASP A 86 25.67 0.81 4.22
CA ASP A 86 26.69 1.75 3.80
C ASP A 86 27.88 1.74 4.77
N SER A 87 29.06 2.04 4.28
CA SER A 87 30.29 2.03 5.06
C SER A 87 30.78 3.43 5.39
N VAL A 88 31.30 3.57 6.59
CA VAL A 88 32.00 4.77 7.07
C VAL A 88 33.49 4.44 7.13
N THR A 89 34.28 5.04 6.25
CA THR A 89 35.72 4.77 6.16
C THR A 89 36.49 5.40 7.32
N TRP A 90 37.68 4.85 7.59
CA TRP A 90 38.62 5.40 8.58
C TRP A 90 38.92 6.89 8.31
N ALA A 91 39.13 7.28 7.04
CA ALA A 91 39.41 8.66 6.67
C ALA A 91 38.26 9.61 7.01
N MET A 92 37.02 9.20 6.81
CA MET A 92 35.83 10.01 7.17
C MET A 92 35.76 10.27 8.67
N ARG A 93 36.11 9.26 9.48
CA ARG A 93 36.17 9.41 10.95
C ARG A 93 37.34 10.26 11.42
N LYS A 94 38.52 10.04 10.84
CA LYS A 94 39.75 10.71 11.25
C LYS A 94 39.78 12.20 10.92
N TYR A 95 39.22 12.56 9.75
CA TYR A 95 39.23 13.93 9.25
C TYR A 95 37.95 14.71 9.53
N ASP A 96 37.18 14.25 10.52
CA ASP A 96 35.99 14.96 11.07
C ASP A 96 34.89 15.25 10.05
N LYS A 97 34.64 14.30 9.12
CA LYS A 97 33.59 14.42 8.12
C LYS A 97 32.22 13.97 8.65
N TYR A 98 31.89 14.41 9.87
CA TYR A 98 30.63 13.98 10.55
C TYR A 98 29.38 14.30 9.75
N ARG A 99 29.33 15.44 9.06
CA ARG A 99 28.17 15.76 8.19
C ARG A 99 27.95 14.76 7.06
N GLU A 100 29.02 14.17 6.53
CA GLU A 100 28.90 13.14 5.48
C GLU A 100 28.39 11.82 6.07
N ILE A 101 28.82 11.48 7.29
CA ILE A 101 28.35 10.31 8.03
C ILE A 101 26.87 10.46 8.35
N GLU A 102 26.44 11.61 8.86
CA GLU A 102 25.03 11.91 9.13
C GLU A 102 24.17 11.80 7.87
N LYS A 103 24.61 12.34 6.74
CA LYS A 103 23.89 12.21 5.46
C LYS A 103 23.73 10.76 5.01
N LYS A 104 24.75 9.93 5.19
CA LYS A 104 24.70 8.50 4.88
C LYS A 104 23.66 7.78 5.76
N ILE A 105 23.66 8.06 7.07
CA ILE A 105 22.71 7.49 8.02
C ILE A 105 21.28 7.88 7.67
N ARG A 106 21.04 9.18 7.43
CA ARG A 106 19.73 9.68 6.97
C ARG A 106 19.32 9.06 5.64
N GLY A 107 20.25 8.95 4.69
CA GLY A 107 20.00 8.30 3.41
C GLY A 107 19.54 6.85 3.53
N LEU A 108 20.06 6.07 4.48
CA LEU A 108 19.59 4.72 4.76
C LEU A 108 18.16 4.72 5.28
N GLY A 109 17.78 5.66 6.15
CA GLY A 109 16.40 5.80 6.64
C GLY A 109 15.43 6.13 5.51
N LEU A 110 15.75 7.14 4.73
CA LEU A 110 14.96 7.58 3.58
C LEU A 110 14.75 6.44 2.57
N SER A 111 15.83 5.77 2.16
CA SER A 111 15.77 4.69 1.17
C SER A 111 14.90 3.52 1.63
N THR A 112 14.96 3.17 2.92
CA THR A 112 14.15 2.07 3.47
C THR A 112 12.66 2.44 3.49
N ALA A 113 12.33 3.67 3.92
CA ALA A 113 10.95 4.14 3.93
C ALA A 113 10.36 4.24 2.52
N GLN A 114 11.11 4.82 1.58
CA GLN A 114 10.71 4.93 0.18
C GLN A 114 10.49 3.57 -0.47
N ARG A 115 11.34 2.58 -0.17
CA ARG A 115 11.19 1.23 -0.71
C ARG A 115 9.88 0.57 -0.24
N ILE A 116 9.55 0.67 1.03
CA ILE A 116 8.31 0.10 1.57
C ILE A 116 7.10 0.77 0.95
N GLU A 117 7.10 2.10 0.89
CA GLU A 117 5.99 2.86 0.32
C GLU A 117 5.81 2.59 -1.19
N LEU A 118 6.93 2.42 -1.92
CA LEU A 118 6.95 2.03 -3.33
C LEU A 118 6.30 0.66 -3.52
N ASP A 119 6.77 -0.36 -2.79
CA ASP A 119 6.28 -1.74 -2.93
C ASP A 119 4.78 -1.83 -2.63
N LEU A 120 4.32 -1.17 -1.56
CA LEU A 120 2.90 -1.12 -1.20
C LEU A 120 2.05 -0.38 -2.23
N THR A 121 2.57 0.69 -2.84
CA THR A 121 1.87 1.43 -3.90
C THR A 121 1.80 0.63 -5.18
N HIS A 122 2.89 -0.03 -5.56
CA HIS A 122 2.99 -0.78 -6.82
C HIS A 122 1.99 -1.93 -6.92
N MET A 123 1.54 -2.48 -5.80
CA MET A 123 0.45 -3.46 -5.77
C MET A 123 -0.81 -2.92 -6.46
N PHE A 124 -1.15 -1.66 -6.23
CA PHE A 124 -2.30 -1.00 -6.85
C PHE A 124 -1.99 -0.49 -8.26
N THR A 125 -0.80 0.10 -8.47
CA THR A 125 -0.39 0.59 -9.80
C THR A 125 -0.42 -0.52 -10.84
N PHE A 126 0.26 -1.61 -10.55
CA PHE A 126 0.36 -2.74 -11.47
C PHE A 126 -0.87 -3.65 -11.44
N GLY A 127 -1.63 -3.66 -10.35
CA GLY A 127 -2.94 -4.30 -10.27
C GLY A 127 -3.96 -3.70 -11.26
N LEU A 128 -3.82 -2.41 -11.64
CA LEU A 128 -4.58 -1.78 -12.72
C LEU A 128 -4.09 -2.15 -14.13
N GLN A 129 -2.88 -2.71 -14.24
CA GLN A 129 -2.26 -3.05 -15.52
C GLN A 129 -2.30 -4.55 -15.82
N GLY A 130 -2.37 -5.40 -14.80
CA GLY A 130 -2.36 -6.85 -14.96
C GLY A 130 -2.29 -7.64 -13.66
N ALA A 131 -2.06 -8.93 -13.79
CA ALA A 131 -2.06 -9.89 -12.69
C ALA A 131 -0.68 -10.04 -12.01
N SER A 132 0.38 -9.45 -12.56
CA SER A 132 1.72 -9.51 -11.98
C SER A 132 2.62 -8.44 -12.55
N TYR A 133 3.69 -8.11 -11.84
CA TYR A 133 4.77 -7.25 -12.35
C TYR A 133 6.13 -7.74 -11.83
N THR A 134 7.19 -7.27 -12.45
CA THR A 134 8.56 -7.53 -11.98
C THR A 134 9.02 -6.36 -11.13
N ASN A 135 9.38 -6.62 -9.86
CA ASN A 135 9.88 -5.59 -8.95
C ASN A 135 11.32 -5.15 -9.30
N MET A 136 11.86 -4.18 -8.54
CA MET A 136 13.22 -3.68 -8.78
C MET A 136 14.32 -4.72 -8.51
N ASP A 137 14.04 -5.80 -7.80
CA ASP A 137 14.98 -6.89 -7.52
C ASP A 137 14.93 -8.00 -8.59
N GLY A 138 14.06 -7.85 -9.60
CA GLY A 138 13.85 -8.82 -10.67
C GLY A 138 12.92 -9.98 -10.30
N GLU A 139 12.24 -9.90 -9.16
CA GLU A 139 11.26 -10.89 -8.72
C GLU A 139 9.87 -10.59 -9.29
N THR A 140 9.14 -11.63 -9.65
CA THR A 140 7.73 -11.49 -10.06
C THR A 140 6.85 -11.37 -8.82
N VAL A 141 6.16 -10.24 -8.71
CA VAL A 141 5.16 -9.97 -7.66
C VAL A 141 3.77 -10.21 -8.24
N ASP A 142 3.00 -11.01 -7.54
CA ASP A 142 1.61 -11.31 -7.88
C ASP A 142 0.71 -10.17 -7.41
N THR A 143 -0.09 -9.61 -8.33
CA THR A 143 -1.08 -8.56 -8.06
C THR A 143 -2.51 -9.09 -8.17
N THR A 144 -2.69 -10.40 -8.00
CA THR A 144 -4.02 -11.02 -7.95
C THR A 144 -4.63 -10.95 -6.56
N THR A 145 -5.94 -10.97 -6.50
CA THR A 145 -6.69 -11.23 -5.27
C THR A 145 -6.84 -12.72 -5.05
N GLY A 146 -7.40 -13.12 -3.93
CA GLY A 146 -7.57 -14.53 -3.59
C GLY A 146 -8.35 -15.37 -4.62
N ASP A 147 -9.09 -14.77 -5.55
CA ASP A 147 -9.76 -15.44 -6.67
C ASP A 147 -8.84 -15.72 -7.86
N GLY A 148 -7.56 -15.34 -7.80
CA GLY A 148 -6.57 -15.54 -8.85
C GLY A 148 -6.68 -14.55 -10.02
N VAL A 149 -7.50 -13.52 -9.89
CA VAL A 149 -7.67 -12.45 -10.90
C VAL A 149 -6.98 -11.18 -10.41
N ALA A 150 -6.50 -10.34 -11.34
CA ALA A 150 -5.88 -9.05 -10.98
C ALA A 150 -6.79 -8.23 -10.04
N ILE A 151 -6.21 -7.45 -9.10
CA ILE A 151 -6.95 -6.66 -8.10
C ILE A 151 -8.08 -5.84 -8.74
N PHE A 152 -7.83 -5.30 -9.92
CA PHE A 152 -8.84 -4.58 -10.68
C PHE A 152 -9.19 -5.34 -11.96
N SER A 153 -10.41 -5.84 -12.04
CA SER A 153 -10.87 -6.64 -13.17
C SER A 153 -12.36 -6.42 -13.38
N ASN A 154 -12.79 -6.65 -14.63
CA ASN A 154 -14.21 -6.69 -14.99
C ASN A 154 -14.84 -8.08 -14.84
N SER A 155 -14.11 -9.06 -14.32
CA SER A 155 -14.52 -10.46 -14.31
C SER A 155 -14.05 -11.24 -13.08
N HIS A 156 -14.13 -10.62 -11.90
CA HIS A 156 -13.89 -11.34 -10.65
C HIS A 156 -14.88 -12.49 -10.47
N THR A 157 -14.37 -13.64 -10.11
CA THR A 157 -15.18 -14.84 -9.90
C THR A 157 -15.63 -14.94 -8.44
N ILE A 158 -16.82 -15.46 -8.21
CA ILE A 158 -17.33 -15.70 -6.87
C ILE A 158 -17.32 -17.21 -6.61
N THR A 159 -16.66 -17.64 -5.53
CA THR A 159 -16.58 -19.06 -5.18
C THR A 159 -17.99 -19.67 -5.05
N GLY A 160 -18.30 -20.66 -5.87
CA GLY A 160 -19.58 -21.37 -5.84
C GLY A 160 -20.74 -20.66 -6.56
N SER A 161 -20.48 -19.57 -7.28
CA SER A 161 -21.44 -18.90 -8.16
C SER A 161 -20.90 -18.83 -9.59
N SER A 162 -21.80 -18.72 -10.57
CA SER A 162 -21.45 -18.40 -11.95
C SER A 162 -21.45 -16.89 -12.23
N THR A 163 -21.77 -16.08 -11.22
CA THR A 163 -21.83 -14.63 -11.32
C THR A 163 -20.42 -14.05 -11.28
N THR A 164 -20.12 -13.13 -12.18
CA THR A 164 -18.90 -12.34 -12.15
C THR A 164 -19.20 -10.93 -11.65
N VAL A 165 -18.24 -10.33 -10.96
CA VAL A 165 -18.33 -8.97 -10.42
C VAL A 165 -17.22 -8.12 -11.03
N ASP A 166 -17.55 -6.87 -11.28
CA ASP A 166 -16.67 -5.88 -11.88
C ASP A 166 -16.30 -4.82 -10.82
N ASN A 167 -14.99 -4.52 -10.69
CA ASN A 167 -14.46 -3.42 -9.89
C ASN A 167 -13.52 -2.51 -10.71
N LEU A 168 -13.49 -2.66 -12.04
CA LEU A 168 -12.66 -1.86 -12.94
C LEU A 168 -13.54 -0.91 -13.75
N ASN A 169 -13.37 0.40 -13.54
CA ASN A 169 -14.03 1.43 -14.33
C ASN A 169 -13.29 1.75 -15.66
N GLY A 170 -12.66 0.74 -16.24
CA GLY A 170 -11.92 0.85 -17.51
C GLY A 170 -10.81 1.91 -17.48
N THR A 171 -10.77 2.75 -18.50
CA THR A 171 -9.81 3.87 -18.65
C THR A 171 -10.50 5.23 -18.47
N ALA A 172 -11.56 5.28 -17.68
CA ALA A 172 -12.40 6.45 -17.52
C ALA A 172 -11.66 7.57 -16.75
N ALA A 173 -11.60 8.77 -17.33
CA ALA A 173 -11.06 9.96 -16.67
C ALA A 173 -11.86 10.31 -15.40
N PHE A 174 -11.23 11.01 -14.47
CA PHE A 174 -11.92 11.44 -13.24
C PHE A 174 -12.90 12.57 -13.53
N ASN A 175 -14.18 12.28 -13.45
CA ASN A 175 -15.26 13.27 -13.55
C ASN A 175 -16.50 12.75 -12.81
N ARG A 176 -17.54 13.58 -12.70
CA ARG A 176 -18.79 13.23 -12.01
C ARG A 176 -19.44 11.97 -12.55
N THR A 177 -19.59 11.86 -13.86
CA THR A 177 -20.26 10.71 -14.51
C THR A 177 -19.52 9.40 -14.23
N ASN A 178 -18.20 9.43 -14.32
CA ASN A 178 -17.36 8.26 -14.07
C ASN A 178 -17.27 7.92 -12.58
N MET A 179 -17.35 8.92 -11.71
CA MET A 179 -17.48 8.70 -10.27
C MET A 179 -18.80 8.00 -9.91
N GLU A 180 -19.93 8.45 -10.52
CA GLU A 180 -21.21 7.77 -10.37
C GLU A 180 -21.19 6.34 -10.94
N ALA A 181 -20.43 6.10 -12.01
CA ALA A 181 -20.21 4.76 -12.54
C ALA A 181 -19.45 3.87 -11.55
N ALA A 182 -18.39 4.36 -10.95
CA ALA A 182 -17.64 3.65 -9.91
C ALA A 182 -18.51 3.33 -8.68
N GLU A 183 -19.33 4.27 -8.21
CA GLU A 183 -20.28 4.00 -7.14
C GLU A 183 -21.31 2.90 -7.51
N ARG A 184 -21.70 2.80 -8.79
CA ARG A 184 -22.58 1.73 -9.27
C ARG A 184 -21.90 0.37 -9.23
N LEU A 185 -20.58 0.27 -9.51
CA LEU A 185 -19.84 -0.97 -9.37
C LEU A 185 -19.90 -1.48 -7.93
N PHE A 186 -19.67 -0.63 -6.94
CA PHE A 186 -19.86 -0.99 -5.52
C PHE A 186 -21.27 -1.44 -5.21
N ARG A 187 -22.28 -0.81 -5.82
CA ARG A 187 -23.70 -1.19 -5.62
C ARG A 187 -24.00 -2.60 -6.11
N ASN A 188 -23.29 -3.09 -7.11
CA ASN A 188 -23.52 -4.37 -7.75
C ASN A 188 -22.72 -5.51 -7.12
N MET A 189 -21.90 -5.24 -6.10
CA MET A 189 -21.11 -6.25 -5.42
C MET A 189 -21.99 -7.21 -4.63
N VAL A 190 -21.74 -8.51 -4.80
CA VAL A 190 -22.42 -9.60 -4.11
C VAL A 190 -21.44 -10.52 -3.41
N ASN A 191 -21.93 -11.26 -2.44
CA ASN A 191 -21.17 -12.26 -1.70
C ASN A 191 -21.32 -13.66 -2.33
N MET A 192 -20.72 -14.69 -1.72
CA MET A 192 -20.78 -16.08 -2.21
C MET A 192 -22.17 -16.71 -2.16
N ASN A 193 -23.14 -16.06 -1.53
CA ASN A 193 -24.54 -16.47 -1.48
C ASN A 193 -25.41 -15.63 -2.43
N ASP A 194 -24.82 -14.91 -3.38
CA ASP A 194 -25.47 -13.95 -4.29
C ASP A 194 -26.28 -12.86 -3.55
N VAL A 195 -25.91 -12.62 -2.28
CA VAL A 195 -26.51 -11.56 -1.49
C VAL A 195 -25.71 -10.29 -1.69
N LYS A 196 -26.39 -9.18 -1.94
CA LYS A 196 -25.77 -7.88 -2.12
C LYS A 196 -24.92 -7.50 -0.90
N VAL A 197 -23.65 -7.25 -1.13
CA VAL A 197 -22.77 -6.56 -0.18
C VAL A 197 -23.01 -5.06 -0.32
N VAL A 198 -23.04 -4.33 0.77
CA VAL A 198 -23.23 -2.87 0.75
C VAL A 198 -21.91 -2.21 1.22
N PRO A 199 -20.90 -2.07 0.34
CA PRO A 199 -19.76 -1.24 0.64
C PRO A 199 -20.19 0.22 0.69
N SER A 200 -19.51 1.01 1.49
CA SER A 200 -19.75 2.45 1.60
C SER A 200 -18.43 3.18 1.34
N PRO A 201 -18.07 3.39 0.07
CA PRO A 201 -16.82 4.04 -0.26
C PRO A 201 -16.73 5.40 0.41
N ASP A 202 -15.58 5.68 1.00
CA ASP A 202 -15.33 6.90 1.77
C ASP A 202 -14.06 7.65 1.34
N THR A 203 -13.27 7.05 0.45
CA THR A 203 -11.96 7.60 0.11
C THR A 203 -11.69 7.52 -1.40
N ILE A 204 -11.22 8.63 -1.97
CA ILE A 204 -10.67 8.71 -3.33
C ILE A 204 -9.15 8.65 -3.22
N ILE A 205 -8.50 7.83 -4.03
CA ILE A 205 -7.07 7.63 -4.06
C ILE A 205 -6.58 8.01 -5.47
N THR A 206 -5.52 8.82 -5.56
CA THR A 206 -4.93 9.26 -6.83
C THR A 206 -3.41 9.25 -6.77
N GLY A 207 -2.78 9.38 -7.92
CA GLY A 207 -1.35 9.71 -8.01
C GLY A 207 -1.07 11.17 -7.62
N ASP A 208 0.17 11.54 -7.72
CA ASP A 208 0.70 12.86 -7.37
C ASP A 208 0.68 13.86 -8.53
N ASP A 209 0.06 13.53 -9.67
CA ASP A 209 -0.06 14.46 -10.78
C ASP A 209 -0.95 15.65 -10.41
N PRO A 210 -0.44 16.91 -10.55
CA PRO A 210 -1.17 18.11 -10.17
C PRO A 210 -2.50 18.28 -10.90
N ALA A 211 -2.63 17.80 -12.13
CA ALA A 211 -3.87 17.92 -12.89
C ALA A 211 -4.98 17.11 -12.24
N VAL A 212 -4.72 15.86 -11.86
CA VAL A 212 -5.70 15.00 -11.18
C VAL A 212 -6.02 15.55 -9.78
N ILE A 213 -4.99 15.94 -9.01
CA ILE A 213 -5.18 16.50 -7.67
C ILE A 213 -6.10 17.72 -7.71
N ASN A 214 -5.88 18.62 -8.67
CA ASN A 214 -6.69 19.84 -8.80
C ASN A 214 -8.14 19.53 -9.15
N VAL A 215 -8.37 18.62 -10.10
CA VAL A 215 -9.73 18.20 -10.49
C VAL A 215 -10.47 17.54 -9.32
N VAL A 216 -9.80 16.64 -8.59
CA VAL A 216 -10.38 16.03 -7.38
C VAL A 216 -10.64 17.07 -6.28
N ALA A 217 -9.72 18.01 -6.09
CA ALA A 217 -9.91 19.07 -5.10
C ALA A 217 -11.08 19.98 -5.46
N GLU A 218 -11.24 20.34 -6.74
CA GLU A 218 -12.38 21.10 -7.22
C GLU A 218 -13.69 20.32 -7.03
N PHE A 219 -13.69 19.05 -7.41
CA PHE A 219 -14.84 18.15 -7.24
C PHE A 219 -15.31 18.06 -5.78
N LEU A 220 -14.37 17.96 -4.83
CA LEU A 220 -14.71 17.79 -3.42
C LEU A 220 -14.97 19.10 -2.65
N ARG A 221 -14.49 20.25 -3.15
CA ARG A 221 -14.55 21.53 -2.42
C ARG A 221 -15.51 22.55 -3.01
N SER A 222 -15.80 22.47 -4.31
CA SER A 222 -16.70 23.43 -4.94
C SER A 222 -18.09 23.41 -4.31
N VAL A 223 -18.73 24.57 -4.29
CA VAL A 223 -20.11 24.72 -3.81
C VAL A 223 -21.08 24.34 -4.92
N ASP A 224 -20.78 24.77 -6.13
CA ASP A 224 -21.54 24.46 -7.33
C ASP A 224 -20.93 23.25 -8.02
N ALA A 225 -21.74 22.44 -8.71
CA ALA A 225 -21.25 21.28 -9.45
C ALA A 225 -20.35 21.74 -10.61
N PRO A 226 -19.08 21.29 -10.66
CA PRO A 226 -18.10 21.81 -11.64
C PRO A 226 -18.48 21.51 -13.09
N ASP A 227 -19.22 20.42 -13.33
CA ASP A 227 -19.54 19.93 -14.68
C ASP A 227 -20.91 20.44 -15.21
N THR A 228 -21.57 21.37 -14.52
CA THR A 228 -22.90 21.84 -14.94
C THR A 228 -22.93 23.36 -15.12
N SER A 229 -23.48 23.79 -16.26
CA SER A 229 -23.70 25.20 -16.56
C SER A 229 -24.82 25.87 -15.70
N GLU A 230 -25.60 25.06 -14.99
CA GLU A 230 -26.82 25.52 -14.28
C GLU A 230 -26.58 25.78 -12.79
N ARG A 231 -25.35 25.86 -12.30
CA ARG A 231 -25.00 26.07 -10.89
C ARG A 231 -25.76 25.16 -9.91
N ALA A 232 -25.92 23.89 -10.31
CA ALA A 232 -26.49 22.87 -9.43
C ALA A 232 -25.62 22.68 -8.20
N THR A 233 -26.20 22.41 -7.04
CA THR A 233 -25.45 22.14 -5.81
C THR A 233 -24.57 20.91 -5.98
N ASN A 234 -23.31 21.03 -5.54
CA ASN A 234 -22.39 19.90 -5.55
C ASN A 234 -22.71 18.91 -4.42
N VAL A 235 -23.29 17.77 -4.77
CA VAL A 235 -23.65 16.69 -3.81
C VAL A 235 -22.44 15.93 -3.28
N TYR A 236 -21.26 16.07 -3.89
CA TYR A 236 -20.03 15.41 -3.51
C TYR A 236 -19.15 16.23 -2.58
N LYS A 237 -19.57 17.46 -2.27
CA LYS A 237 -18.82 18.34 -1.37
C LYS A 237 -18.56 17.67 -0.02
N ASN A 238 -17.29 17.50 0.32
CA ASN A 238 -16.83 16.86 1.56
C ASN A 238 -17.34 15.41 1.78
N LYS A 239 -17.80 14.72 0.73
CA LYS A 239 -18.33 13.36 0.83
C LYS A 239 -17.20 12.33 1.00
N TYR A 240 -16.08 12.56 0.36
CA TYR A 240 -14.93 11.65 0.34
C TYR A 240 -13.68 12.28 0.93
N LYS A 241 -12.82 11.44 1.48
CA LYS A 241 -11.42 11.79 1.77
C LYS A 241 -10.60 11.65 0.49
N HIS A 242 -9.53 12.40 0.38
CA HIS A 242 -8.57 12.27 -0.72
C HIS A 242 -7.21 11.85 -0.18
N ILE A 243 -6.67 10.76 -0.69
CA ILE A 243 -5.32 10.25 -0.42
C ILE A 243 -4.52 10.31 -1.71
N VAL A 244 -3.33 10.89 -1.64
CA VAL A 244 -2.39 10.95 -2.76
C VAL A 244 -1.27 9.95 -2.52
N LEU A 245 -1.05 9.06 -3.49
CA LEU A 245 0.03 8.08 -3.49
C LEU A 245 1.19 8.59 -4.34
N PRO A 246 2.32 8.99 -3.75
CA PRO A 246 3.43 9.60 -4.48
C PRO A 246 4.09 8.67 -5.52
N TYR A 247 4.00 7.35 -5.30
CA TYR A 247 4.64 6.36 -6.16
C TYR A 247 3.67 5.68 -7.15
N LEU A 248 2.43 6.17 -7.30
CA LEU A 248 1.45 5.57 -8.22
C LEU A 248 1.89 5.69 -9.68
N ALA A 249 2.50 6.80 -10.05
CA ALA A 249 2.99 7.07 -11.40
C ALA A 249 4.51 6.84 -11.51
N THR A 250 4.96 5.64 -11.14
CA THR A 250 6.37 5.26 -11.23
C THR A 250 6.56 3.94 -11.97
N THR A 251 7.75 3.79 -12.57
CA THR A 251 8.18 2.50 -13.12
C THR A 251 8.47 1.50 -12.00
N ASN A 252 8.65 0.24 -12.32
CA ASN A 252 9.07 -0.80 -11.37
C ASN A 252 10.38 -0.47 -10.61
N LEU A 253 11.21 0.42 -11.17
CA LEU A 253 12.44 0.92 -10.55
C LEU A 253 12.23 2.21 -9.74
N GLY A 254 10.99 2.69 -9.61
CA GLY A 254 10.68 3.93 -8.89
C GLY A 254 10.96 5.22 -9.67
N ALA A 255 11.29 5.15 -10.97
CA ALA A 255 11.45 6.34 -11.80
C ALA A 255 10.08 6.91 -12.20
N PRO A 256 9.91 8.24 -12.28
CA PRO A 256 8.65 8.83 -12.71
C PRO A 256 8.25 8.38 -14.12
N THR A 257 6.97 8.15 -14.34
CA THR A 257 6.40 7.78 -15.64
C THR A 257 5.05 8.46 -15.86
N THR A 258 4.65 8.61 -17.11
CA THR A 258 3.31 9.10 -17.46
C THR A 258 2.24 8.00 -17.30
N THR A 259 2.64 6.74 -17.31
CA THR A 259 1.75 5.62 -17.06
C THR A 259 1.34 5.63 -15.58
N GLY A 260 0.04 5.66 -15.33
CA GLY A 260 -0.48 5.75 -13.95
C GLY A 260 -0.64 7.17 -13.42
N ALA A 261 -0.19 8.21 -14.15
CA ALA A 261 -0.32 9.60 -13.71
C ALA A 261 -1.79 10.01 -13.45
N TYR A 262 -2.71 9.48 -14.24
CA TYR A 262 -4.14 9.77 -14.16
C TYR A 262 -4.98 8.66 -13.51
N TYR A 263 -4.33 7.63 -12.98
CA TYR A 263 -5.04 6.56 -12.28
C TYR A 263 -5.74 7.09 -11.04
N TRP A 264 -6.94 6.61 -10.83
CA TRP A 264 -7.71 6.94 -9.63
C TRP A 264 -8.48 5.73 -9.14
N MET A 265 -8.71 5.69 -7.85
CA MET A 265 -9.41 4.59 -7.20
C MET A 265 -10.41 5.15 -6.18
N LEU A 266 -11.49 4.43 -6.00
CA LEU A 266 -12.49 4.68 -4.97
C LEU A 266 -12.47 3.51 -3.99
N ALA A 267 -12.38 3.77 -2.70
CA ALA A 267 -12.22 2.72 -1.69
C ALA A 267 -13.13 2.92 -0.48
N ASP A 268 -13.53 1.80 0.14
CA ASP A 268 -14.12 1.72 1.47
C ASP A 268 -13.05 1.25 2.46
N LEU A 269 -12.32 2.19 3.06
CA LEU A 269 -11.22 1.88 3.96
C LEU A 269 -11.65 1.23 5.28
N LYS A 270 -12.95 1.24 5.60
CA LYS A 270 -13.47 0.53 6.77
C LYS A 270 -13.59 -0.97 6.56
N LYS A 271 -13.65 -1.38 5.30
CA LYS A 271 -13.75 -2.78 4.86
C LYS A 271 -12.56 -3.20 4.03
N LYS A 272 -11.43 -2.50 4.17
CA LYS A 272 -10.21 -2.86 3.46
C LYS A 272 -9.80 -4.29 3.80
N ASP A 273 -9.32 -5.00 2.81
CA ASP A 273 -8.86 -6.38 2.91
C ASP A 273 -7.51 -6.55 2.20
N ALA A 274 -6.70 -5.51 2.30
CA ALA A 274 -5.29 -5.51 1.92
C ALA A 274 -4.47 -5.70 3.19
N ILE A 275 -3.58 -6.69 3.19
CA ILE A 275 -2.80 -7.12 4.34
C ILE A 275 -1.32 -6.87 4.08
N ALA A 276 -0.64 -6.25 5.03
CA ALA A 276 0.81 -6.15 5.04
C ALA A 276 1.34 -6.73 6.35
N GLU A 277 2.16 -7.76 6.25
CA GLU A 277 2.73 -8.44 7.39
C GLU A 277 4.21 -8.09 7.55
N PHE A 278 4.60 -7.69 8.75
CA PHE A 278 5.99 -7.44 9.10
C PHE A 278 6.49 -8.50 10.08
N SER A 279 7.53 -9.24 9.70
CA SER A 279 8.28 -10.10 10.62
C SER A 279 9.42 -9.35 11.30
N GLU A 280 10.04 -8.40 10.59
CA GLU A 280 11.03 -7.49 11.11
C GLU A 280 10.63 -6.06 10.71
N ASN A 281 10.23 -5.26 11.71
CA ASN A 281 9.99 -3.84 11.48
C ASN A 281 11.27 -3.17 11.01
N PRO A 282 11.20 -2.06 10.25
CA PRO A 282 12.37 -1.32 9.82
C PRO A 282 13.29 -1.01 10.99
N THR A 283 14.52 -1.50 10.91
CA THR A 283 15.53 -1.37 11.97
C THR A 283 16.84 -0.89 11.40
N PHE A 284 17.54 -0.09 12.21
CA PHE A 284 18.87 0.39 11.92
C PHE A 284 19.87 -0.25 12.88
N THR A 285 20.99 -0.72 12.33
CA THR A 285 22.09 -1.27 13.11
C THR A 285 23.41 -0.70 12.61
N MET A 286 24.25 -0.26 13.52
CA MET A 286 25.60 0.19 13.21
C MET A 286 26.61 -0.72 13.90
N GLY A 287 27.56 -1.27 13.14
CA GLY A 287 28.64 -2.11 13.67
C GLY A 287 29.63 -1.27 14.47
N MET A 288 30.05 -1.78 15.64
CA MET A 288 31.10 -1.18 16.44
C MET A 288 32.45 -1.84 16.12
N PRO A 289 33.56 -1.07 16.08
CA PRO A 289 34.87 -1.67 15.93
C PRO A 289 35.27 -2.43 17.19
N GLY A 290 35.84 -3.62 17.02
CA GLY A 290 36.51 -4.24 18.16
C GLY A 290 36.54 -5.76 18.25
N ASN A 291 35.76 -6.51 17.46
CA ASN A 291 35.65 -7.95 17.66
C ASN A 291 36.01 -8.85 16.46
N GLY A 292 36.94 -8.42 15.62
CA GLY A 292 37.46 -9.26 14.55
C GLY A 292 36.52 -9.34 13.32
N GLY A 293 37.06 -9.54 12.14
CA GLY A 293 36.34 -9.61 10.88
C GLY A 293 36.86 -8.60 9.87
N GLU A 294 36.02 -8.17 8.94
CA GLU A 294 36.41 -7.19 7.91
C GLU A 294 36.82 -5.83 8.46
N GLU A 295 36.25 -5.43 9.60
CA GLU A 295 36.59 -4.19 10.29
C GLU A 295 38.05 -4.15 10.74
N PHE A 296 38.62 -5.30 11.11
CA PHE A 296 40.05 -5.43 11.45
C PHE A 296 40.94 -5.26 10.23
N LYS A 297 40.45 -5.66 9.03
CA LYS A 297 41.22 -5.62 7.79
C LYS A 297 41.25 -4.25 7.14
N ASN A 298 40.14 -3.50 7.18
CA ASN A 298 39.95 -2.25 6.42
C ASN A 298 39.58 -1.05 7.28
N GLU A 299 39.40 -1.21 8.60
CA GLU A 299 38.98 -0.17 9.56
C GLU A 299 37.69 0.57 9.19
N ASN A 300 36.84 -0.04 8.36
CA ASN A 300 35.55 0.53 7.98
C ASN A 300 34.47 0.11 8.97
N TRP A 301 33.57 1.04 9.28
CA TRP A 301 32.36 0.76 10.04
C TRP A 301 31.20 0.60 9.08
N TRP A 302 30.30 -0.31 9.42
CA TRP A 302 29.14 -0.58 8.60
C TRP A 302 27.87 -0.18 9.33
N ALA A 303 27.01 0.57 8.63
CA ALA A 303 25.66 0.84 9.03
C ALA A 303 24.72 0.10 8.09
N LYS A 304 23.65 -0.48 8.61
CA LYS A 304 22.65 -1.18 7.82
C LYS A 304 21.25 -0.84 8.28
N SER A 305 20.34 -0.78 7.33
CA SER A 305 18.90 -0.72 7.56
C SER A 305 18.26 -1.98 6.99
N THR A 306 17.40 -2.64 7.74
CA THR A 306 16.75 -3.89 7.34
C THR A 306 15.27 -3.86 7.70
N ALA A 307 14.46 -4.51 6.87
CA ALA A 307 13.06 -4.83 7.16
C ALA A 307 12.69 -6.14 6.49
N SER A 308 11.70 -6.86 7.02
CA SER A 308 11.17 -8.06 6.40
C SER A 308 9.66 -8.04 6.44
N TYR A 309 9.02 -8.11 5.26
CA TYR A 309 7.59 -7.98 5.12
C TYR A 309 7.06 -8.75 3.90
N ALA A 310 5.76 -8.97 3.91
CA ALA A 310 4.98 -9.42 2.76
C ALA A 310 3.69 -8.60 2.69
N TYR A 311 3.11 -8.48 1.52
CA TYR A 311 1.88 -7.73 1.29
C TYR A 311 1.05 -8.39 0.19
N GLY A 312 -0.26 -8.16 0.26
CA GLY A 312 -1.19 -8.69 -0.73
C GLY A 312 -2.61 -8.21 -0.47
N VAL A 313 -3.52 -8.50 -1.39
CA VAL A 313 -4.94 -8.14 -1.29
C VAL A 313 -5.75 -9.43 -1.32
N LEU A 314 -6.54 -9.69 -0.28
CA LEU A 314 -7.34 -10.90 -0.17
C LEU A 314 -8.65 -10.79 -0.96
N ASP A 315 -9.40 -9.71 -0.77
CA ASP A 315 -10.69 -9.47 -1.46
C ASP A 315 -10.68 -8.13 -2.21
N TYR A 316 -11.36 -8.08 -3.33
CA TYR A 316 -11.46 -6.92 -4.22
C TYR A 316 -12.66 -6.00 -3.90
N LYS A 317 -13.61 -6.44 -3.08
CA LYS A 317 -14.91 -5.78 -2.89
C LYS A 317 -14.86 -4.40 -2.22
N TRP A 318 -13.73 -4.04 -1.62
CA TRP A 318 -13.55 -2.77 -0.92
C TRP A 318 -12.98 -1.65 -1.79
N ILE A 319 -12.49 -1.97 -2.99
CA ILE A 319 -11.82 -1.00 -3.87
C ILE A 319 -12.29 -1.14 -5.31
N CYS A 320 -12.44 -0.02 -6.00
CA CYS A 320 -12.72 0.07 -7.42
C CYS A 320 -11.70 1.01 -8.06
N GLY A 321 -11.17 0.67 -9.23
CA GLY A 321 -10.12 1.44 -9.88
C GLY A 321 -10.44 1.83 -11.32
N SER A 322 -9.75 2.86 -11.80
CA SER A 322 -9.73 3.27 -13.20
C SER A 322 -8.31 3.50 -13.67
N ALA A 323 -7.95 2.86 -14.77
CA ALA A 323 -6.67 3.05 -15.46
C ALA A 323 -6.74 4.23 -16.45
N ALA A 324 -7.18 5.40 -15.97
CA ALA A 324 -7.37 6.57 -16.81
C ALA A 324 -6.07 6.99 -17.52
N THR A 325 -6.20 7.43 -18.77
CA THR A 325 -5.07 7.89 -19.60
C THR A 325 -5.07 9.41 -19.81
N SER A 326 -6.08 10.09 -19.28
CA SER A 326 -6.26 11.55 -19.31
C SER A 326 -7.05 12.00 -18.09
N VAL A 327 -7.06 13.32 -17.84
CA VAL A 327 -7.88 13.98 -16.82
C VAL A 327 -9.27 14.25 -17.35
#